data_9ab37f0518c1ef59d3b68f3dd729c3e9
#
_entry.id   9ab37f0518c1ef59d3b68f3dd729c3e9
#
_cell.length_a   1.000
_cell.length_b   1.000
_cell.length_c   1.000
_cell.angle_alpha   90.00
_cell.angle_beta   90.00
_cell.angle_gamma   90.00
#
_symmetry.space_group_name_H-M   'P 1'
#
loop_
_entity.id
_entity.type
_entity.pdbx_description
1 polymer ?
#
loop_
_entity_poly.entity_id
_entity_poly.type
_entity_poly.pdbx_seq_one_letter_code
_entity_poly.pdbx_strand_id
1 'polypeptide(L)'
;MKKFLAILCALALCLMCATAMAEGESESHPKYVFMFIGDGMGNPQVTATQYYLGSIENPDSKFPVPADLSFTKFPYLGLVTTYDSSSFCPDSASTATSMASGKKTLSGVINYDETLTTPY
;
A
#
# COMPACT_ATOMS: atom_id res chain seq x y z
N MET A 1 58.79 -6.62 1.95
CA MET A 1 57.82 -6.83 3.06
C MET A 1 56.67 -5.83 3.04
N LYS A 2 56.91 -4.50 3.05
CA LYS A 2 55.81 -3.49 3.09
C LYS A 2 54.84 -3.56 1.89
N LYS A 3 55.32 -3.80 0.66
CA LYS A 3 54.47 -3.95 -0.55
C LYS A 3 53.60 -5.22 -0.52
N PHE A 4 54.13 -6.30 0.03
CA PHE A 4 53.42 -7.57 0.15
C PHE A 4 52.27 -7.48 1.19
N LEU A 5 52.51 -6.80 2.29
CA LEU A 5 51.53 -6.54 3.32
C LEU A 5 50.39 -5.63 2.80
N ALA A 6 50.71 -4.63 1.99
CA ALA A 6 49.71 -3.74 1.37
C ALA A 6 48.79 -4.49 0.39
N ILE A 7 49.35 -5.41 -0.40
CA ILE A 7 48.57 -6.25 -1.33
C ILE A 7 47.66 -7.21 -0.56
N LEU A 8 48.13 -7.81 0.54
CA LEU A 8 47.36 -8.70 1.38
C LEU A 8 46.18 -7.98 2.06
N CYS A 9 46.41 -6.75 2.56
CA CYS A 9 45.36 -5.92 3.13
C CYS A 9 44.31 -5.49 2.09
N ALA A 10 44.74 -5.13 0.88
CA ALA A 10 43.83 -4.77 -0.20
C ALA A 10 42.96 -5.97 -0.62
N LEU A 11 43.54 -7.18 -0.74
CA LEU A 11 42.80 -8.40 -1.01
C LEU A 11 41.80 -8.77 0.10
N ALA A 12 42.19 -8.61 1.37
CA ALA A 12 41.29 -8.83 2.51
C ALA A 12 40.12 -7.85 2.54
N LEU A 13 40.38 -6.56 2.24
CA LEU A 13 39.30 -5.55 2.11
C LEU A 13 38.35 -5.86 0.96
N CYS A 14 38.85 -6.26 -0.21
CA CYS A 14 38.04 -6.67 -1.33
C CYS A 14 37.18 -7.92 -1.01
N LEU A 15 37.73 -8.87 -0.26
CA LEU A 15 36.98 -10.06 0.17
C LEU A 15 35.86 -9.70 1.16
N MET A 16 36.12 -8.77 2.09
CA MET A 16 35.09 -8.28 3.02
C MET A 16 33.97 -7.48 2.30
N CYS A 17 34.31 -6.70 1.28
CA CYS A 17 33.30 -6.02 0.46
C CYS A 17 32.47 -7.02 -0.38
N ALA A 18 33.07 -8.10 -0.87
CA ALA A 18 32.36 -9.11 -1.64
C ALA A 18 31.36 -9.92 -0.78
N THR A 19 31.68 -10.19 0.48
CA THR A 19 30.76 -10.85 1.41
C THR A 19 29.60 -9.94 1.84
N ALA A 20 29.83 -8.64 1.99
CA ALA A 20 28.77 -7.66 2.31
C ALA A 20 27.76 -7.47 1.17
N MET A 21 28.12 -7.78 -0.08
CA MET A 21 27.21 -7.75 -1.24
C MET A 21 26.51 -9.09 -1.49
N ALA A 22 26.90 -10.16 -0.78
CA ALA A 22 26.35 -11.51 -0.97
C ALA A 22 25.21 -11.86 -0.02
N GLU A 23 24.87 -10.98 0.96
CA GLU A 23 23.60 -11.03 1.66
C GLU A 23 22.52 -10.43 0.76
N GLY A 24 22.20 -11.11 -0.34
CA GLY A 24 20.95 -10.91 -1.03
C GLY A 24 19.86 -11.22 -0.03
N GLU A 25 19.08 -10.19 0.37
CA GLU A 25 17.82 -10.40 1.06
C GLU A 25 17.07 -11.48 0.26
N SER A 26 16.84 -12.61 0.87
CA SER A 26 15.89 -13.60 0.35
C SER A 26 14.57 -12.83 0.30
N GLU A 27 14.19 -12.34 -0.90
CA GLU A 27 12.87 -11.76 -1.10
C GLU A 27 11.85 -12.80 -0.67
N SER A 28 11.40 -12.71 0.57
CA SER A 28 10.34 -13.56 1.06
C SER A 28 9.05 -13.08 0.40
N HIS A 29 8.75 -13.61 -0.78
CA HIS A 29 7.49 -13.35 -1.44
C HIS A 29 6.34 -13.81 -0.53
N PRO A 30 5.34 -12.97 -0.28
CA PRO A 30 4.21 -13.36 0.53
C PRO A 30 3.51 -14.55 -0.12
N LYS A 31 3.26 -15.59 0.65
CA LYS A 31 2.57 -16.79 0.18
C LYS A 31 1.09 -16.52 -0.14
N TYR A 32 0.50 -15.57 0.57
CA TYR A 32 -0.89 -15.14 0.41
C TYR A 32 -0.98 -13.64 0.52
N VAL A 33 -1.82 -13.02 -0.32
CA VAL A 33 -2.16 -11.60 -0.28
C VAL A 33 -3.67 -11.47 -0.10
N PHE A 34 -4.10 -10.74 0.92
CA PHE A 34 -5.51 -10.44 1.17
C PHE A 34 -5.74 -8.96 0.95
N MET A 35 -6.67 -8.63 0.06
CA MET A 35 -7.06 -7.26 -0.22
C MET A 35 -8.46 -6.99 0.34
N PHE A 36 -8.58 -5.97 1.21
CA PHE A 36 -9.85 -5.53 1.76
C PHE A 36 -10.21 -4.18 1.16
N ILE A 37 -11.38 -4.08 0.57
CA ILE A 37 -11.88 -2.89 -0.10
C ILE A 37 -13.07 -2.36 0.69
N GLY A 38 -12.93 -1.16 1.28
CA GLY A 38 -14.03 -0.45 1.91
C GLY A 38 -14.69 0.46 0.87
N ASP A 39 -15.83 0.06 0.33
CA ASP A 39 -16.56 0.85 -0.66
C ASP A 39 -17.06 2.17 -0.03
N GLY A 40 -16.72 3.29 -0.68
CA GLY A 40 -17.00 4.63 -0.19
C GLY A 40 -16.28 5.03 1.11
N MET A 41 -15.35 4.21 1.60
CA MET A 41 -14.65 4.44 2.85
C MET A 41 -13.44 5.34 2.67
N GLY A 42 -13.64 6.65 2.81
CA GLY A 42 -12.55 7.63 2.84
C GLY A 42 -12.08 7.94 4.28
N ASN A 43 -11.03 8.76 4.40
CA ASN A 43 -10.52 9.20 5.70
C ASN A 43 -11.58 9.82 6.63
N PRO A 44 -12.54 10.63 6.15
CA PRO A 44 -13.60 11.16 7.01
C PRO A 44 -14.44 10.09 7.68
N GLN A 45 -14.77 9.00 6.96
CA GLN A 45 -15.55 7.88 7.50
C GLN A 45 -14.76 7.11 8.57
N VAL A 46 -13.46 6.89 8.31
CA VAL A 46 -12.56 6.26 9.28
C VAL A 46 -12.47 7.10 10.56
N THR A 47 -12.22 8.40 10.43
CA THR A 47 -12.12 9.32 11.57
C THR A 47 -13.42 9.43 12.34
N ALA A 48 -14.55 9.55 11.65
CA ALA A 48 -15.86 9.57 12.28
C ALA A 48 -16.15 8.31 13.10
N THR A 49 -15.77 7.15 12.54
CA THR A 49 -15.90 5.85 13.23
C THR A 49 -15.04 5.79 14.49
N GLN A 50 -13.79 6.25 14.43
CA GLN A 50 -12.90 6.31 15.59
C GLN A 50 -13.46 7.17 16.69
N TYR A 51 -14.01 8.36 16.36
CA TYR A 51 -14.60 9.26 17.33
C TYR A 51 -15.90 8.72 17.92
N TYR A 52 -16.75 8.14 17.08
CA TYR A 52 -18.00 7.54 17.53
C TYR A 52 -17.74 6.38 18.51
N LEU A 53 -16.92 5.41 18.12
CA LEU A 53 -16.59 4.28 18.98
C LEU A 53 -15.86 4.73 20.26
N GLY A 54 -14.92 5.64 20.12
CA GLY A 54 -14.19 6.17 21.28
C GLY A 54 -15.10 6.88 22.29
N SER A 55 -16.15 7.56 21.84
CA SER A 55 -17.13 8.20 22.72
C SER A 55 -18.04 7.19 23.44
N ILE A 56 -18.35 6.06 22.80
CA ILE A 56 -19.11 4.96 23.43
C ILE A 56 -18.26 4.22 24.46
N GLU A 57 -17.00 3.94 24.09
CA GLU A 57 -16.08 3.20 24.95
C GLU A 57 -15.62 4.02 26.17
N ASN A 58 -15.65 5.35 26.07
CA ASN A 58 -15.17 6.25 27.12
C ASN A 58 -16.20 7.35 27.48
N PRO A 59 -17.42 6.97 27.91
CA PRO A 59 -18.52 7.93 28.10
C PRO A 59 -18.22 8.99 29.17
N ASP A 60 -17.41 8.67 30.17
CA ASP A 60 -17.08 9.56 31.27
C ASP A 60 -15.78 10.37 31.06
N SER A 61 -15.16 10.22 29.89
CA SER A 61 -13.92 10.95 29.59
C SER A 61 -14.19 12.44 29.34
N LYS A 62 -13.39 13.29 30.02
CA LYS A 62 -13.45 14.74 29.80
C LYS A 62 -12.79 15.19 28.49
N PHE A 63 -12.02 14.32 27.87
CA PHE A 63 -11.26 14.60 26.64
C PHE A 63 -11.63 13.59 25.56
N PRO A 64 -11.57 13.97 24.27
CA PRO A 64 -11.78 13.06 23.19
C PRO A 64 -10.75 11.90 23.23
N VAL A 65 -11.25 10.67 23.18
CA VAL A 65 -10.42 9.44 23.11
C VAL A 65 -10.85 8.70 21.84
N PRO A 66 -10.16 8.85 20.71
CA PRO A 66 -10.48 8.10 19.51
C PRO A 66 -10.26 6.60 19.72
N ALA A 67 -11.17 5.75 19.24
CA ALA A 67 -10.99 4.31 19.25
C ALA A 67 -9.90 3.87 18.27
N ASP A 68 -9.22 2.79 18.60
CA ASP A 68 -8.27 2.14 17.74
C ASP A 68 -8.98 1.20 16.76
N LEU A 69 -8.77 1.43 15.46
CA LEU A 69 -9.19 0.48 14.42
C LEU A 69 -7.99 -0.36 13.99
N SER A 70 -8.17 -1.68 13.87
CA SER A 70 -7.07 -2.62 13.62
C SER A 70 -6.25 -2.27 12.37
N PHE A 71 -6.90 -1.86 11.29
CA PHE A 71 -6.23 -1.52 10.03
C PHE A 71 -5.47 -0.18 10.07
N THR A 72 -5.78 0.73 11.01
CA THR A 72 -5.02 1.98 11.16
C THR A 72 -3.65 1.76 11.83
N LYS A 73 -3.39 0.56 12.32
CA LYS A 73 -2.12 0.16 12.94
C LYS A 73 -1.17 -0.58 11.98
N PHE A 74 -1.52 -0.70 10.71
CA PHE A 74 -0.63 -1.33 9.75
C PHE A 74 0.66 -0.50 9.58
N PRO A 75 1.81 -1.17 9.42
CA PRO A 75 3.12 -0.49 9.40
C PRO A 75 3.35 0.37 8.15
N TYR A 76 2.56 0.17 7.10
CA TYR A 76 2.68 0.89 5.84
C TYR A 76 1.37 1.59 5.50
N LEU A 77 1.46 2.85 5.08
CA LEU A 77 0.36 3.66 4.62
C LEU A 77 0.65 4.16 3.21
N GLY A 78 -0.35 4.07 2.33
CA GLY A 78 -0.33 4.68 1.01
C GLY A 78 -1.59 5.51 0.76
N LEU A 79 -1.53 6.38 -0.22
CA LEU A 79 -2.68 7.14 -0.70
C LEU A 79 -2.96 6.73 -2.15
N VAL A 80 -4.24 6.66 -2.49
CA VAL A 80 -4.71 6.35 -3.83
C VAL A 80 -5.71 7.39 -4.30
N THR A 81 -5.68 7.71 -5.58
CA THR A 81 -6.71 8.52 -6.25
C THR A 81 -7.62 7.60 -7.05
N THR A 82 -8.93 7.79 -6.93
CA THR A 82 -9.93 6.86 -7.43
C THR A 82 -10.72 7.36 -8.63
N TYR A 83 -10.47 8.57 -9.15
CA TYR A 83 -11.15 9.08 -10.33
C TYR A 83 -11.08 8.11 -11.52
N ASP A 84 -12.14 8.03 -12.32
CA ASP A 84 -12.19 7.27 -13.58
C ASP A 84 -11.90 8.15 -14.79
N SER A 85 -11.98 7.61 -16.01
CA SER A 85 -11.69 8.37 -17.24
C SER A 85 -12.74 9.43 -17.57
N SER A 86 -13.91 9.41 -16.94
CA SER A 86 -15.02 10.33 -17.20
C SER A 86 -15.48 11.17 -16.01
N SER A 87 -15.05 10.84 -14.78
CA SER A 87 -15.56 11.46 -13.57
C SER A 87 -14.51 11.52 -12.44
N PHE A 88 -14.51 12.63 -11.69
CA PHE A 88 -13.77 12.71 -10.42
C PHE A 88 -14.42 11.92 -9.29
N CYS A 89 -15.72 11.60 -9.42
CA CYS A 89 -16.48 10.77 -8.50
C CYS A 89 -16.83 9.46 -9.22
N PRO A 90 -15.93 8.46 -9.21
CA PRO A 90 -16.13 7.22 -9.92
C PRO A 90 -17.21 6.37 -9.27
N ASP A 91 -17.75 5.43 -10.00
CA ASP A 91 -18.66 4.41 -9.50
C ASP A 91 -17.96 3.08 -9.21
N SER A 92 -18.70 2.13 -8.65
CA SER A 92 -18.16 0.81 -8.33
C SER A 92 -17.78 0.00 -9.57
N ALA A 93 -18.42 0.21 -10.72
CA ALA A 93 -18.15 -0.49 -11.96
C ALA A 93 -16.79 -0.13 -12.54
N SER A 94 -16.54 1.18 -12.72
CA SER A 94 -15.27 1.69 -13.24
C SER A 94 -14.09 1.40 -12.31
N THR A 95 -14.30 1.50 -10.99
CA THR A 95 -13.25 1.21 -10.01
C THR A 95 -12.95 -0.28 -9.91
N ALA A 96 -13.94 -1.16 -9.97
CA ALA A 96 -13.72 -2.60 -10.03
C ALA A 96 -12.92 -2.99 -11.28
N THR A 97 -13.28 -2.44 -12.44
CA THR A 97 -12.52 -2.62 -13.69
C THR A 97 -11.08 -2.16 -13.55
N SER A 98 -10.87 -0.97 -12.97
CA SER A 98 -9.52 -0.42 -12.78
C SER A 98 -8.66 -1.27 -11.85
N MET A 99 -9.22 -1.80 -10.76
CA MET A 99 -8.51 -2.68 -9.84
C MET A 99 -8.14 -4.02 -10.48
N ALA A 100 -9.04 -4.58 -11.31
CA ALA A 100 -8.83 -5.88 -11.94
C ALA A 100 -7.87 -5.79 -13.14
N SER A 101 -7.94 -4.74 -13.94
CA SER A 101 -7.19 -4.60 -15.20
C SER A 101 -5.92 -3.75 -15.06
N GLY A 102 -5.82 -2.93 -14.02
CA GLY A 102 -4.77 -1.92 -13.88
C GLY A 102 -4.96 -0.70 -14.79
N LYS A 103 -6.13 -0.56 -15.45
CA LYS A 103 -6.44 0.52 -16.38
C LYS A 103 -7.75 1.20 -16.02
N LYS A 104 -7.85 2.50 -16.27
CA LYS A 104 -9.09 3.27 -16.08
C LYS A 104 -10.05 3.05 -17.24
N THR A 105 -11.35 3.17 -16.93
CA THR A 105 -12.44 3.17 -17.92
C THR A 105 -13.46 4.26 -17.58
N LEU A 106 -14.57 4.31 -18.31
CA LEU A 106 -15.65 5.28 -18.08
C LEU A 106 -16.54 4.84 -16.91
N SER A 107 -17.23 5.79 -16.27
CA SER A 107 -18.24 5.51 -15.27
C SER A 107 -19.29 4.52 -15.80
N GLY A 108 -19.71 3.56 -14.98
CA GLY A 108 -20.69 2.53 -15.34
C GLY A 108 -20.14 1.38 -16.17
N VAL A 109 -18.88 1.38 -16.54
CA VAL A 109 -18.30 0.38 -17.45
C VAL A 109 -17.58 -0.72 -16.69
N ILE A 110 -17.89 -1.97 -17.04
CA ILE A 110 -17.22 -3.16 -16.52
C ILE A 110 -16.53 -3.90 -17.65
N ASN A 111 -15.24 -4.24 -17.41
CA ASN A 111 -14.45 -5.11 -18.29
C ASN A 111 -14.25 -4.60 -19.74
N TYR A 112 -14.36 -3.30 -19.96
CA TYR A 112 -14.06 -2.67 -21.24
C TYR A 112 -13.15 -1.47 -21.04
N ASP A 113 -12.37 -1.16 -22.07
CA ASP A 113 -11.59 0.06 -22.14
C ASP A 113 -12.48 1.31 -22.29
N GLU A 114 -11.87 2.49 -22.25
CA GLU A 114 -12.59 3.76 -22.37
C GLU A 114 -13.21 4.00 -23.76
N THR A 115 -12.82 3.23 -24.78
CA THR A 115 -13.40 3.30 -26.12
C THR A 115 -14.63 2.41 -26.27
N LEU A 116 -14.92 1.54 -25.30
CA LEU A 116 -15.99 0.54 -25.32
C LEU A 116 -15.87 -0.49 -26.45
N THR A 117 -14.71 -0.65 -27.01
CA THR A 117 -14.48 -1.55 -28.15
C THR A 117 -13.64 -2.76 -27.78
N THR A 118 -12.80 -2.65 -26.77
CA THR A 118 -11.83 -3.68 -26.38
C THR A 118 -12.10 -4.14 -24.95
N PRO A 119 -12.47 -5.42 -24.73
CA PRO A 119 -12.54 -5.98 -23.39
C PRO A 119 -11.13 -6.14 -22.79
N TYR A 120 -11.03 -6.05 -21.45
CA TYR A 120 -9.80 -6.30 -20.71
C TYR A 120 -9.59 -7.80 -20.40
#